data_85c6cf6e1b682b68a7c333825da177d4
#
_entry.id   85c6cf6e1b682b68a7c333825da177d4
#
_cell.length_a   1.000
_cell.length_b   1.000
_cell.length_c   1.000
_cell.angle_alpha   90.00
_cell.angle_beta   90.00
_cell.angle_gamma   90.00
#
_symmetry.space_group_name_H-M   'P 1'
#
loop_
_entity.id
_entity.type
_entity.pdbx_description
1 polymer ?
#
loop_
_entity_poly.entity_id
_entity_poly.type
_entity_poly.pdbx_seq_one_letter_code
_entity_poly.pdbx_strand_id
1 'polypeptide(L)'
;CIGGFFLPFAKELGHPMPAFDFTLDSVNSISVDLHKYGYANRGVSTLLLRDVELMAYHRFSWDDWPAGRYTTTAIAGSRNAGALASAWAVMRYLGCAGYRERVAKILAVKERMIESINAINELTVWGEPHGGHFSFGSEQIDIFAVSDGMAELGWLSGLGTEPKSMILILNAQ
;
A
#
# COMPACT_ATOMS: atom_id res chain seq x y z
N CYS A 1 4.37 2.69 1.04
CA CYS A 1 3.05 3.34 1.13
C CYS A 1 1.92 2.33 1.17
N ILE A 2 1.67 1.59 0.09
CA ILE A 2 0.50 0.70 -0.02
C ILE A 2 0.53 -0.43 1.02
N GLY A 3 1.70 -1.00 1.31
CA GLY A 3 1.86 -2.13 2.23
C GLY A 3 1.79 -1.80 3.73
N GLY A 4 1.79 -0.53 4.12
CA GLY A 4 1.99 -0.12 5.51
C GLY A 4 0.98 -0.65 6.52
N PHE A 5 -0.29 -0.82 6.12
CA PHE A 5 -1.35 -1.45 6.93
C PHE A 5 -1.59 -2.93 6.58
N PHE A 6 -0.77 -3.51 5.73
CA PHE A 6 -0.87 -4.91 5.33
C PHE A 6 0.28 -5.74 5.90
N LEU A 7 1.51 -5.35 5.59
CA LEU A 7 2.70 -6.16 5.89
C LEU A 7 2.91 -6.46 7.39
N PRO A 8 2.68 -5.53 8.34
CA PRO A 8 2.80 -5.85 9.75
C PRO A 8 1.86 -6.97 10.20
N PHE A 9 0.60 -6.94 9.74
CA PHE A 9 -0.38 -7.97 10.06
C PHE A 9 -0.10 -9.29 9.34
N ALA A 10 0.39 -9.26 8.10
CA ALA A 10 0.83 -10.46 7.40
C ALA A 10 2.00 -11.13 8.13
N LYS A 11 2.96 -10.33 8.65
CA LYS A 11 4.06 -10.82 9.48
C LYS A 11 3.57 -11.44 10.79
N GLU A 12 2.61 -10.81 11.48
CA GLU A 12 1.97 -11.38 12.68
C GLU A 12 1.24 -12.71 12.42
N LEU A 13 0.69 -12.88 11.22
CA LEU A 13 0.04 -14.11 10.77
C LEU A 13 1.04 -15.20 10.32
N GLY A 14 2.34 -14.93 10.42
CA GLY A 14 3.40 -15.88 10.05
C GLY A 14 3.70 -15.95 8.56
N HIS A 15 3.19 -15.00 7.74
CA HIS A 15 3.52 -14.97 6.34
C HIS A 15 5.01 -14.61 6.14
N PRO A 16 5.78 -15.44 5.42
CA PRO A 16 7.20 -15.20 5.21
C PRO A 16 7.42 -13.92 4.39
N MET A 17 8.32 -13.06 4.87
CA MET A 17 8.68 -11.84 4.16
C MET A 17 10.05 -11.33 4.61
N PRO A 18 10.79 -10.59 3.75
CA PRO A 18 12.02 -9.93 4.16
C PRO A 18 11.73 -8.84 5.20
N ALA A 19 12.77 -8.41 5.91
CA ALA A 19 12.68 -7.24 6.78
C ALA A 19 12.40 -5.99 5.94
N PHE A 20 11.49 -5.13 6.40
CA PHE A 20 11.03 -3.95 5.65
C PHE A 20 10.81 -2.71 6.53
N ASP A 21 10.95 -2.85 7.83
CA ASP A 21 10.60 -1.84 8.83
C ASP A 21 11.85 -1.29 9.57
N PHE A 22 11.65 -0.61 10.68
CA PHE A 22 12.72 -0.06 11.51
C PHE A 22 13.61 -1.10 12.19
N THR A 23 13.42 -2.37 11.97
CA THR A 23 14.39 -3.42 12.33
C THR A 23 15.67 -3.35 11.47
N LEU A 24 15.58 -2.69 10.31
CA LEU A 24 16.75 -2.39 9.47
C LEU A 24 17.32 -1.04 9.84
N ASP A 25 18.60 -0.97 10.22
CA ASP A 25 19.28 0.26 10.62
C ASP A 25 19.31 1.33 9.52
N SER A 26 19.29 0.91 8.26
CA SER A 26 19.28 1.80 7.09
C SER A 26 17.92 2.47 6.82
N VAL A 27 16.83 2.03 7.47
CA VAL A 27 15.50 2.61 7.30
C VAL A 27 15.30 3.78 8.26
N ASN A 28 15.29 5.00 7.75
CA ASN A 28 15.11 6.22 8.53
C ASN A 28 13.67 6.74 8.53
N SER A 29 12.88 6.39 7.50
CA SER A 29 11.48 6.79 7.41
C SER A 29 10.62 5.74 6.71
N ILE A 30 9.35 5.68 7.08
CA ILE A 30 8.35 4.80 6.45
C ILE A 30 7.11 5.61 6.14
N SER A 31 6.71 5.64 4.87
CA SER A 31 5.44 6.23 4.45
C SER A 31 4.33 5.18 4.48
N VAL A 32 3.20 5.51 5.10
CA VAL A 32 2.05 4.62 5.27
C VAL A 32 0.77 5.31 4.83
N ASP A 33 0.09 4.76 3.82
CA ASP A 33 -1.18 5.29 3.33
C ASP A 33 -2.35 4.68 4.09
N LEU A 34 -2.96 5.49 4.95
CA LEU A 34 -4.13 5.08 5.74
C LEU A 34 -5.37 4.87 4.85
N HIS A 35 -5.43 5.56 3.70
CA HIS A 35 -6.52 5.47 2.74
C HIS A 35 -6.38 4.29 1.73
N LYS A 36 -5.44 3.38 1.96
CA LYS A 36 -5.30 2.12 1.21
C LYS A 36 -5.71 0.95 2.12
N TYR A 37 -4.81 0.09 2.51
CA TYR A 37 -5.14 -1.02 3.43
C TYR A 37 -5.45 -0.58 4.88
N GLY A 38 -5.34 0.72 5.20
CA GLY A 38 -5.90 1.29 6.42
C GLY A 38 -7.41 1.53 6.37
N TYR A 39 -8.04 1.40 5.19
CA TYR A 39 -9.48 1.55 4.93
C TYR A 39 -10.07 2.93 5.28
N ALA A 40 -9.23 3.93 5.47
CA ALA A 40 -9.66 5.31 5.71
C ALA A 40 -10.07 6.01 4.41
N ASN A 41 -10.80 7.12 4.52
CA ASN A 41 -11.10 7.98 3.40
C ASN A 41 -9.81 8.55 2.78
N ARG A 42 -9.86 8.83 1.48
CA ARG A 42 -8.72 9.46 0.75
C ARG A 42 -8.32 10.79 1.38
N GLY A 43 -7.05 11.13 1.23
CA GLY A 43 -6.48 12.40 1.70
C GLY A 43 -5.72 12.29 3.02
N VAL A 44 -5.51 11.09 3.56
CA VAL A 44 -4.70 10.85 4.76
C VAL A 44 -3.61 9.83 4.50
N SER A 45 -2.38 10.22 4.81
CA SER A 45 -1.19 9.39 4.80
C SER A 45 -0.30 9.80 5.97
N THR A 46 0.56 8.91 6.41
CA THR A 46 1.51 9.17 7.51
C THR A 46 2.94 8.98 7.05
N LEU A 47 3.83 9.76 7.63
CA LEU A 47 5.26 9.56 7.58
C LEU A 47 5.73 9.23 8.99
N LEU A 48 6.27 8.03 9.18
CA LEU A 48 6.91 7.61 10.41
C LEU A 48 8.40 7.88 10.27
N LEU A 49 9.00 8.48 11.28
CA LEU A 49 10.43 8.75 11.34
C LEU A 49 11.05 7.90 12.45
N ARG A 50 12.26 7.39 12.21
CA ARG A 50 12.99 6.61 13.21
C ARG A 50 13.25 7.46 14.46
N ASP A 51 13.78 8.66 14.25
CA ASP A 51 14.20 9.58 15.31
C ASP A 51 13.52 10.94 15.17
N VAL A 52 13.23 11.58 16.29
CA VAL A 52 12.55 12.88 16.32
C VAL A 52 13.40 13.99 15.69
N GLU A 53 14.72 13.87 15.73
CA GLU A 53 15.67 14.80 15.13
C GLU A 53 15.49 14.92 13.63
N LEU A 54 15.03 13.86 12.95
CA LEU A 54 14.73 13.86 11.52
C LEU A 54 13.58 14.82 11.15
N MET A 55 12.74 15.21 12.13
CA MET A 55 11.72 16.23 11.91
C MET A 55 12.29 17.60 11.55
N ALA A 56 13.55 17.88 11.92
CA ALA A 56 14.21 19.14 11.55
C ALA A 56 14.34 19.29 10.02
N TYR A 57 14.59 18.20 9.30
CA TYR A 57 14.70 18.19 7.83
C TYR A 57 13.34 18.28 7.13
N HIS A 58 12.26 17.99 7.83
CA HIS A 58 10.89 18.08 7.32
C HIS A 58 10.22 19.42 7.64
N ARG A 59 10.86 20.24 8.50
CA ARG A 59 10.33 21.54 8.93
C ARG A 59 10.86 22.66 8.05
N PHE A 60 9.94 23.42 7.45
CA PHE A 60 10.23 24.72 6.87
C PHE A 60 9.95 25.81 7.91
N SER A 61 10.86 26.77 8.09
CA SER A 61 10.68 27.96 8.94
C SER A 61 11.17 29.20 8.21
N TRP A 62 10.39 30.27 8.34
CA TRP A 62 10.69 31.57 7.76
C TRP A 62 10.45 32.66 8.79
N ASP A 63 11.49 33.46 9.08
CA ASP A 63 11.44 34.49 10.11
C ASP A 63 11.18 35.91 9.56
N ASP A 64 11.45 36.14 8.28
CA ASP A 64 11.25 37.43 7.59
C ASP A 64 9.84 37.55 6.97
N TRP A 65 8.82 37.22 7.77
CA TRP A 65 7.43 37.33 7.43
C TRP A 65 6.78 38.52 8.19
N PRO A 66 6.07 39.46 7.53
CA PRO A 66 5.52 40.63 8.22
C PRO A 66 4.60 40.34 9.40
N ALA A 67 3.95 39.15 9.41
CA ALA A 67 3.08 38.71 10.50
C ALA A 67 3.82 37.88 11.58
N GLY A 68 5.14 37.81 11.52
CA GLY A 68 5.97 37.04 12.45
C GLY A 68 6.47 35.72 11.87
N ARG A 69 7.04 34.89 12.72
CA ARG A 69 7.62 33.61 12.30
C ARG A 69 6.57 32.64 11.71
N TYR A 70 6.83 32.14 10.50
CA TYR A 70 6.04 31.09 9.87
C TYR A 70 6.78 29.76 9.97
N THR A 71 6.09 28.70 10.41
CA THR A 71 6.66 27.35 10.47
C THR A 71 5.63 26.33 10.01
N THR A 72 6.03 25.41 9.14
CA THR A 72 5.20 24.28 8.69
C THR A 72 6.03 23.03 8.46
N THR A 73 5.39 21.88 8.60
CA THR A 73 5.97 20.57 8.27
C THR A 73 5.34 19.95 7.03
N ALA A 74 4.52 20.71 6.30
CA ALA A 74 3.85 20.21 5.11
C ALA A 74 3.68 21.35 4.08
N ILE A 75 3.83 21.02 2.80
CA ILE A 75 3.65 21.98 1.69
C ILE A 75 2.23 22.57 1.68
N ALA A 76 1.23 21.74 1.98
CA ALA A 76 -0.18 22.15 1.93
C ALA A 76 -0.61 23.11 3.05
N GLY A 77 0.21 23.33 4.09
CA GLY A 77 -0.17 24.16 5.24
C GLY A 77 -1.36 23.56 6.01
N SER A 78 -2.50 24.26 6.03
CA SER A 78 -3.72 23.75 6.68
C SER A 78 -4.32 22.56 5.92
N ARG A 79 -4.78 21.56 6.66
CA ARG A 79 -5.36 20.32 6.12
C ARG A 79 -6.72 20.06 6.75
N ASN A 80 -7.60 19.39 5.99
CA ASN A 80 -8.91 18.99 6.49
C ASN A 80 -8.77 17.89 7.56
N ALA A 81 -9.29 18.14 8.74
CA ALA A 81 -9.28 17.19 9.85
C ALA A 81 -10.23 15.98 9.63
N GLY A 82 -11.18 16.08 8.70
CA GLY A 82 -12.14 15.01 8.43
C GLY A 82 -11.48 13.69 8.00
N ALA A 83 -10.45 13.76 7.15
CA ALA A 83 -9.72 12.57 6.73
C ALA A 83 -8.95 11.92 7.90
N LEU A 84 -8.38 12.73 8.79
CA LEU A 84 -7.69 12.25 10.00
C LEU A 84 -8.68 11.61 10.99
N ALA A 85 -9.82 12.25 11.22
CA ALA A 85 -10.88 11.72 12.08
C ALA A 85 -11.44 10.40 11.53
N SER A 86 -11.64 10.30 10.21
CA SER A 86 -12.04 9.08 9.53
C SER A 86 -11.01 7.95 9.76
N ALA A 87 -9.73 8.24 9.60
CA ALA A 87 -8.68 7.26 9.83
C ALA A 87 -8.67 6.75 11.27
N TRP A 88 -8.78 7.67 12.24
CA TRP A 88 -8.89 7.32 13.67
C TRP A 88 -10.10 6.44 13.94
N ALA A 89 -11.27 6.82 13.43
CA ALA A 89 -12.51 6.07 13.63
C ALA A 89 -12.42 4.65 13.06
N VAL A 90 -11.91 4.49 11.85
CA VAL A 90 -11.73 3.17 11.21
C VAL A 90 -10.74 2.31 11.97
N MET A 91 -9.58 2.86 12.36
CA MET A 91 -8.60 2.13 13.15
C MET A 91 -9.17 1.67 14.50
N ARG A 92 -9.99 2.50 15.15
CA ARG A 92 -10.66 2.14 16.41
C ARG A 92 -11.75 1.09 16.19
N TYR A 93 -12.51 1.19 15.12
CA TYR A 93 -13.58 0.25 14.77
C TYR A 93 -13.05 -1.14 14.43
N LEU A 94 -12.05 -1.23 13.56
CA LEU A 94 -11.47 -2.50 13.14
C LEU A 94 -10.58 -3.10 14.24
N GLY A 95 -9.77 -2.29 14.89
CA GLY A 95 -8.74 -2.76 15.78
C GLY A 95 -7.76 -3.73 15.12
N CYS A 96 -6.78 -4.23 15.84
CA CYS A 96 -5.82 -5.20 15.31
C CYS A 96 -6.50 -6.51 14.83
N ALA A 97 -7.55 -6.94 15.50
CA ALA A 97 -8.28 -8.15 15.12
C ALA A 97 -8.93 -8.03 13.75
N GLY A 98 -9.62 -6.92 13.47
CA GLY A 98 -10.25 -6.67 12.18
C GLY A 98 -9.26 -6.52 11.03
N TYR A 99 -8.09 -5.92 11.27
CA TYR A 99 -7.03 -5.87 10.26
C TYR A 99 -6.43 -7.25 9.99
N ARG A 100 -6.15 -8.06 11.02
CA ARG A 100 -5.65 -9.45 10.84
C ARG A 100 -6.64 -10.30 10.03
N GLU A 101 -7.93 -10.22 10.33
CA GLU A 101 -8.96 -10.95 9.59
C GLU A 101 -8.95 -10.59 8.10
N ARG A 102 -8.91 -9.30 7.78
CA ARG A 102 -8.87 -8.83 6.39
C ARG A 102 -7.60 -9.24 5.66
N VAL A 103 -6.46 -9.11 6.31
CA VAL A 103 -5.17 -9.52 5.75
C VAL A 103 -5.15 -11.03 5.50
N ALA A 104 -5.64 -11.85 6.42
CA ALA A 104 -5.72 -13.29 6.25
C ALA A 104 -6.59 -13.67 5.03
N LYS A 105 -7.75 -13.02 4.86
CA LYS A 105 -8.62 -13.23 3.69
C LYS A 105 -7.92 -12.87 2.37
N ILE A 106 -7.24 -11.71 2.35
CA ILE A 106 -6.51 -11.26 1.16
C ILE A 106 -5.37 -12.22 0.81
N LEU A 107 -4.60 -12.67 1.80
CA LEU A 107 -3.52 -13.64 1.59
C LEU A 107 -4.06 -14.95 1.00
N ALA A 108 -5.11 -15.50 1.57
CA ALA A 108 -5.71 -16.74 1.08
C ALA A 108 -6.23 -16.63 -0.37
N VAL A 109 -6.85 -15.50 -0.72
CA VAL A 109 -7.29 -15.25 -2.10
C VAL A 109 -6.09 -15.08 -3.03
N LYS A 110 -5.08 -14.31 -2.61
CA LYS A 110 -3.85 -14.10 -3.39
C LYS A 110 -3.17 -15.42 -3.73
N GLU A 111 -2.97 -16.29 -2.76
CA GLU A 111 -2.33 -17.60 -2.96
C GLU A 111 -3.09 -18.45 -3.97
N ARG A 112 -4.41 -18.56 -3.82
CA ARG A 112 -5.25 -19.29 -4.78
C ARG A 112 -5.19 -18.70 -6.19
N MET A 113 -5.16 -17.38 -6.33
CA MET A 113 -5.04 -16.73 -7.65
C MET A 113 -3.66 -16.99 -8.26
N ILE A 114 -2.59 -16.89 -7.48
CA ILE A 114 -1.23 -17.20 -7.95
C ILE A 114 -1.12 -18.65 -8.39
N GLU A 115 -1.65 -19.60 -7.62
CA GLU A 115 -1.70 -21.02 -8.01
C GLU A 115 -2.45 -21.23 -9.32
N SER A 116 -3.63 -20.58 -9.48
CA SER A 116 -4.45 -20.67 -10.69
C SER A 116 -3.75 -20.06 -11.91
N ILE A 117 -3.06 -18.94 -11.75
CA ILE A 117 -2.30 -18.29 -12.84
C ILE A 117 -1.11 -19.17 -13.24
N ASN A 118 -0.36 -19.70 -12.26
CA ASN A 118 0.79 -20.56 -12.52
C ASN A 118 0.40 -21.94 -13.11
N ALA A 119 -0.88 -22.32 -13.03
CA ALA A 119 -1.39 -23.51 -13.72
C ALA A 119 -1.62 -23.30 -15.24
N ILE A 120 -1.54 -22.07 -15.70
CA ILE A 120 -1.63 -21.69 -17.13
C ILE A 120 -0.21 -21.54 -17.65
N ASN A 121 0.22 -22.43 -18.55
CA ASN A 121 1.61 -22.52 -19.03
C ASN A 121 2.15 -21.22 -19.64
N GLU A 122 1.26 -20.42 -20.24
CA GLU A 122 1.61 -19.18 -20.93
C GLU A 122 1.73 -17.98 -19.98
N LEU A 123 1.33 -18.13 -18.70
CA LEU A 123 1.35 -17.04 -17.72
C LEU A 123 2.45 -17.22 -16.67
N THR A 124 3.01 -16.12 -16.22
CA THR A 124 4.03 -16.09 -15.16
C THR A 124 3.74 -14.97 -14.18
N VAL A 125 3.70 -15.27 -12.89
CA VAL A 125 3.67 -14.27 -11.82
C VAL A 125 5.05 -13.67 -11.67
N TRP A 126 5.14 -12.34 -11.67
CA TRP A 126 6.41 -11.62 -11.55
C TRP A 126 6.84 -11.46 -10.10
N GLY A 127 8.07 -11.88 -9.82
CA GLY A 127 8.73 -11.73 -8.52
C GLY A 127 8.10 -12.56 -7.41
N GLU A 128 8.34 -12.14 -6.16
CA GLU A 128 7.82 -12.78 -4.93
C GLU A 128 6.87 -11.80 -4.20
N PRO A 129 5.57 -11.82 -4.50
CA PRO A 129 4.64 -10.86 -3.93
C PRO A 129 4.29 -11.17 -2.47
N HIS A 130 4.76 -10.35 -1.53
CA HIS A 130 4.44 -10.45 -0.11
C HIS A 130 3.19 -9.67 0.30
N GLY A 131 2.80 -8.65 -0.48
CA GLY A 131 1.65 -7.81 -0.23
C GLY A 131 0.33 -8.38 -0.75
N GLY A 132 -0.74 -7.60 -0.63
CA GLY A 132 -2.05 -7.89 -1.20
C GLY A 132 -2.20 -7.50 -2.67
N HIS A 133 -1.10 -7.27 -3.37
CA HIS A 133 -1.06 -6.96 -4.80
C HIS A 133 0.06 -7.76 -5.45
N PHE A 134 -0.14 -8.12 -6.70
CA PHE A 134 0.85 -8.84 -7.49
C PHE A 134 0.64 -8.56 -8.98
N SER A 135 1.64 -8.85 -9.78
CA SER A 135 1.58 -8.73 -11.23
C SER A 135 1.95 -10.04 -11.89
N PHE A 136 1.38 -10.27 -13.06
CA PHE A 136 1.70 -11.40 -13.92
C PHE A 136 1.66 -10.97 -15.37
N GLY A 137 2.31 -11.73 -16.21
CA GLY A 137 2.41 -11.46 -17.64
C GLY A 137 2.71 -12.71 -18.42
N SER A 138 3.07 -12.52 -19.70
CA SER A 138 3.43 -13.58 -20.62
C SER A 138 4.47 -13.11 -21.61
N GLU A 139 5.32 -14.03 -22.01
CA GLU A 139 6.22 -13.85 -23.18
C GLU A 139 5.63 -14.43 -24.48
N GLN A 140 4.51 -15.17 -24.36
CA GLN A 140 3.93 -15.93 -25.47
C GLN A 140 2.64 -15.30 -26.01
N ILE A 141 1.85 -14.68 -25.13
CA ILE A 141 0.57 -14.08 -25.49
C ILE A 141 0.54 -12.58 -25.15
N ASP A 142 -0.26 -11.81 -25.86
CA ASP A 142 -0.45 -10.39 -25.53
C ASP A 142 -1.32 -10.25 -24.29
N ILE A 143 -0.68 -9.92 -23.17
CA ILE A 143 -1.37 -9.77 -21.88
C ILE A 143 -2.36 -8.60 -21.89
N PHE A 144 -2.22 -7.62 -22.77
CA PHE A 144 -3.17 -6.53 -22.90
C PHE A 144 -4.45 -6.98 -23.58
N ALA A 145 -4.36 -7.85 -24.60
CA ALA A 145 -5.54 -8.48 -25.18
C ALA A 145 -6.29 -9.38 -24.18
N VAL A 146 -5.57 -10.05 -23.27
CA VAL A 146 -6.18 -10.79 -22.16
C VAL A 146 -6.93 -9.84 -21.22
N SER A 147 -6.34 -8.68 -20.87
CA SER A 147 -6.99 -7.67 -20.04
C SER A 147 -8.26 -7.12 -20.68
N ASP A 148 -8.24 -6.87 -22.00
CA ASP A 148 -9.41 -6.40 -22.74
C ASP A 148 -10.53 -7.45 -22.73
N GLY A 149 -10.22 -8.71 -22.97
CA GLY A 149 -11.19 -9.79 -22.88
C GLY A 149 -11.76 -9.99 -21.47
N MET A 150 -10.95 -9.81 -20.43
CA MET A 150 -11.43 -9.83 -19.05
C MET A 150 -12.36 -8.64 -18.75
N ALA A 151 -12.07 -7.46 -19.32
CA ALA A 151 -12.92 -6.28 -19.15
C ALA A 151 -14.30 -6.48 -19.78
N GLU A 152 -14.41 -7.16 -20.92
CA GLU A 152 -15.69 -7.56 -21.53
C GLU A 152 -16.51 -8.48 -20.60
N LEU A 153 -15.83 -9.29 -19.76
CA LEU A 153 -16.45 -10.13 -18.73
C LEU A 153 -16.72 -9.40 -17.41
N GLY A 154 -16.43 -8.09 -17.33
CA GLY A 154 -16.64 -7.26 -16.16
C GLY A 154 -15.47 -7.24 -15.17
N TRP A 155 -14.30 -7.79 -15.52
CA TRP A 155 -13.11 -7.80 -14.67
C TRP A 155 -12.11 -6.74 -15.13
N LEU A 156 -11.86 -5.74 -14.28
CA LEU A 156 -10.88 -4.68 -14.56
C LEU A 156 -9.58 -4.95 -13.81
N SER A 157 -8.46 -4.84 -14.51
CA SER A 157 -7.11 -4.95 -13.96
C SER A 157 -6.32 -3.66 -14.17
N GLY A 158 -5.29 -3.43 -13.36
CA GLY A 158 -4.24 -2.48 -13.69
C GLY A 158 -3.31 -3.05 -14.78
N LEU A 159 -2.65 -2.18 -15.53
CA LEU A 159 -1.68 -2.56 -16.55
C LEU A 159 -0.31 -1.97 -16.23
N GLY A 160 0.73 -2.77 -16.43
CA GLY A 160 2.13 -2.38 -16.43
C GLY A 160 2.73 -2.49 -17.83
N THR A 161 3.62 -1.59 -18.18
CA THR A 161 4.24 -1.55 -19.53
C THR A 161 5.64 -2.15 -19.57
N GLU A 162 6.36 -2.16 -18.46
CA GLU A 162 7.74 -2.67 -18.37
C GLU A 162 7.96 -3.45 -17.05
N PRO A 163 7.91 -4.78 -17.12
CA PRO A 163 7.45 -5.62 -18.21
C PRO A 163 5.94 -5.48 -18.44
N LYS A 164 5.47 -5.82 -19.67
CA LYS A 164 4.02 -5.88 -19.94
C LYS A 164 3.35 -6.84 -18.99
N SER A 165 2.39 -6.34 -18.23
CA SER A 165 1.76 -7.13 -17.16
C SER A 165 0.35 -6.67 -16.82
N MET A 166 -0.43 -7.57 -16.26
CA MET A 166 -1.64 -7.25 -15.52
C MET A 166 -1.29 -7.12 -14.04
N ILE A 167 -1.89 -6.13 -13.38
CA ILE A 167 -1.68 -5.85 -11.96
C ILE A 167 -3.01 -6.05 -11.23
N LEU A 168 -3.00 -6.91 -10.25
CA LEU A 168 -4.15 -7.16 -9.37
C LEU A 168 -3.88 -6.59 -7.99
N ILE A 169 -4.85 -5.82 -7.47
CA ILE A 169 -4.84 -5.28 -6.11
C ILE A 169 -6.04 -5.86 -5.38
N LEU A 170 -5.79 -6.76 -4.47
CA LEU A 170 -6.84 -7.44 -3.71
C LEU A 170 -7.28 -6.58 -2.52
N ASN A 171 -8.58 -6.58 -2.27
CA ASN A 171 -9.17 -5.85 -1.16
C ASN A 171 -10.21 -6.73 -0.45
N ALA A 172 -10.33 -6.62 0.88
CA ALA A 172 -11.34 -7.29 1.68
C ALA A 172 -12.30 -6.24 2.26
N GLN A 173 -13.43 -6.05 1.58
CA GLN A 173 -14.53 -5.23 2.07
C GLN A 173 -15.44 -6.00 3.02
#